data_4dbbaee04d590bf1d7a041ca7f289b03
#
_entry.id   4dbbaee04d590bf1d7a041ca7f289b03
#
_cell.length_a   1.000
_cell.length_b   1.000
_cell.length_c   1.000
_cell.angle_alpha   90.00
_cell.angle_beta   90.00
_cell.angle_gamma   90.00
#
_symmetry.space_group_name_H-M   'P 1'
#
loop_
_entity.id
_entity.type
_entity.pdbx_description
1 polymer ?
#
loop_
_entity_poly.entity_id
_entity_poly.type
_entity_poly.pdbx_seq_one_letter_code
_entity_poly.pdbx_strand_id
1 'polypeptide(L)'
;MIKYGLIGEKLTHSFSKEIHEEIGRYDYGLLEIPRTEIGKFLKEKDFKAVNVTIPYKREVIPFLDEISKEAKAIGSVNCIRNDGGRLIGHNTDFDGLSALADYAGIDMREKKVLILGTGGTSDTALAVAKMAGASEVYKVSRRAPGSDRALERDEAPVVTYEEARRRCKDAEVIINTTPCGMYPNIFSKAIDLEDFKRLDGVLDVVYNPLSTMLIARARSMGVKGKGGLYMLVAQAVKAAEFFLSCEYGKEEIDRIYEKIYKNFYYIFFNINIDFYI
;
A
#
# COMPACT_ATOMS: atom_id res chain seq x y z
N MET A 1 -23.97 -4.81 -15.10
CA MET A 1 -23.45 -3.45 -14.87
C MET A 1 -22.99 -3.38 -13.42
N ILE A 2 -21.68 -3.20 -13.20
CA ILE A 2 -21.09 -3.18 -11.84
C ILE A 2 -21.22 -1.77 -11.28
N LYS A 3 -21.96 -1.61 -10.16
CA LYS A 3 -22.07 -0.31 -9.48
C LYS A 3 -20.84 0.01 -8.65
N TYR A 4 -20.26 -1.00 -8.01
CA TYR A 4 -19.04 -0.91 -7.19
C TYR A 4 -18.09 -2.05 -7.55
N GLY A 5 -16.79 -1.81 -7.60
CA GLY A 5 -15.85 -2.86 -7.92
C GLY A 5 -14.40 -2.42 -8.04
N LEU A 6 -13.55 -3.36 -8.42
CA LEU A 6 -12.15 -3.13 -8.74
C LEU A 6 -11.97 -3.19 -10.26
N ILE A 7 -11.31 -2.19 -10.83
CA ILE A 7 -10.89 -2.17 -12.22
C ILE A 7 -9.39 -2.33 -12.35
N GLY A 8 -8.96 -3.18 -13.28
CA GLY A 8 -7.58 -3.43 -13.62
C GLY A 8 -7.44 -4.15 -14.96
N GLU A 9 -6.22 -4.34 -15.45
CA GLU A 9 -5.99 -5.07 -16.70
C GLU A 9 -6.10 -6.59 -16.47
N LYS A 10 -5.59 -7.08 -15.31
CA LYS A 10 -5.71 -8.47 -14.83
C LYS A 10 -5.90 -8.48 -13.32
N LEU A 11 -6.82 -9.29 -12.83
CA LEU A 11 -7.27 -9.28 -11.43
C LEU A 11 -7.21 -10.66 -10.75
N THR A 12 -6.32 -11.53 -11.20
CA THR A 12 -6.26 -12.97 -10.85
C THR A 12 -6.04 -13.28 -9.35
N HIS A 13 -5.58 -12.33 -8.54
CA HIS A 13 -5.25 -12.55 -7.11
C HIS A 13 -5.61 -11.35 -6.23
N SER A 14 -6.86 -10.87 -6.33
CA SER A 14 -7.28 -9.72 -5.53
C SER A 14 -8.13 -10.13 -4.33
N PHE A 15 -7.65 -9.87 -3.13
CA PHE A 15 -8.42 -10.00 -1.87
C PHE A 15 -9.41 -8.84 -1.65
N SER A 16 -9.43 -7.84 -2.54
CA SER A 16 -10.34 -6.70 -2.40
C SER A 16 -11.79 -7.12 -2.34
N LYS A 17 -12.20 -8.10 -3.15
CA LYS A 17 -13.57 -8.59 -3.17
C LYS A 17 -14.00 -9.15 -1.81
N GLU A 18 -13.19 -10.04 -1.23
CA GLU A 18 -13.50 -10.65 0.07
C GLU A 18 -13.62 -9.59 1.17
N ILE A 19 -12.75 -8.57 1.18
CA ILE A 19 -12.79 -7.50 2.17
C ILE A 19 -14.03 -6.63 1.99
N HIS A 20 -14.36 -6.25 0.74
CA HIS A 20 -15.54 -5.44 0.47
C HIS A 20 -16.86 -6.20 0.72
N GLU A 21 -16.89 -7.51 0.47
CA GLU A 21 -18.02 -8.38 0.86
C GLU A 21 -18.18 -8.46 2.38
N GLU A 22 -17.06 -8.45 3.12
CA GLU A 22 -17.10 -8.41 4.59
C GLU A 22 -17.60 -7.07 5.14
N ILE A 23 -17.35 -5.97 4.45
CA ILE A 23 -17.96 -4.66 4.77
C ILE A 23 -19.48 -4.73 4.57
N GLY A 24 -19.96 -5.52 3.58
CA GLY A 24 -21.37 -5.94 3.46
C GLY A 24 -22.36 -4.81 3.13
N ARG A 25 -21.93 -3.71 2.51
CA ARG A 25 -22.78 -2.55 2.20
C ARG A 25 -23.21 -2.45 0.75
N TYR A 26 -22.58 -3.21 -0.13
CA TYR A 26 -22.84 -3.22 -1.57
C TYR A 26 -22.23 -4.47 -2.21
N ASP A 27 -22.78 -4.85 -3.37
CA ASP A 27 -22.15 -5.88 -4.20
C ASP A 27 -20.88 -5.34 -4.82
N TYR A 28 -19.78 -6.07 -4.69
CA TYR A 28 -18.47 -5.67 -5.20
C TYR A 28 -17.99 -6.60 -6.30
N GLY A 29 -17.76 -6.06 -7.49
CA GLY A 29 -17.32 -6.81 -8.65
C GLY A 29 -15.85 -6.65 -8.97
N LEU A 30 -15.31 -7.60 -9.74
CA LEU A 30 -14.00 -7.49 -10.37
C LEU A 30 -14.20 -7.29 -11.87
N LEU A 31 -13.61 -6.24 -12.43
CA LEU A 31 -13.76 -5.89 -13.84
C LEU A 31 -12.41 -5.74 -14.50
N GLU A 32 -12.03 -6.73 -15.30
CA GLU A 32 -10.87 -6.65 -16.16
C GLU A 32 -11.20 -5.82 -17.42
N ILE A 33 -10.48 -4.72 -17.59
CA ILE A 33 -10.67 -3.79 -18.70
C ILE A 33 -9.38 -3.75 -19.51
N PRO A 34 -9.40 -4.03 -20.81
CA PRO A 34 -8.24 -3.84 -21.68
C PRO A 34 -7.79 -2.37 -21.69
N ARG A 35 -6.49 -2.15 -21.80
CA ARG A 35 -5.90 -0.79 -21.79
C ARG A 35 -6.48 0.15 -22.84
N THR A 36 -6.89 -0.39 -23.97
CA THR A 36 -7.55 0.36 -25.05
C THR A 36 -8.95 0.83 -24.71
N GLU A 37 -9.60 0.24 -23.68
CA GLU A 37 -11.00 0.50 -23.33
C GLU A 37 -11.17 1.33 -22.05
N ILE A 38 -10.12 1.52 -21.25
CA ILE A 38 -10.22 2.25 -19.97
C ILE A 38 -10.77 3.67 -20.15
N GLY A 39 -10.34 4.37 -21.21
CA GLY A 39 -10.83 5.72 -21.50
C GLY A 39 -12.31 5.76 -21.89
N LYS A 40 -12.81 4.74 -22.58
CA LYS A 40 -14.23 4.59 -22.90
C LYS A 40 -15.05 4.34 -21.65
N PHE A 41 -14.63 3.37 -20.83
CA PHE A 41 -15.28 3.05 -19.55
C PHE A 41 -15.46 4.28 -18.65
N LEU A 42 -14.40 5.08 -18.50
CA LEU A 42 -14.45 6.28 -17.66
C LEU A 42 -15.33 7.38 -18.24
N LYS A 43 -15.44 7.50 -19.58
CA LYS A 43 -16.32 8.45 -20.24
C LYS A 43 -17.80 8.05 -20.18
N GLU A 44 -18.10 6.75 -20.22
CA GLU A 44 -19.45 6.23 -20.08
C GLU A 44 -20.02 6.45 -18.68
N LYS A 45 -19.14 6.50 -17.66
CA LYS A 45 -19.50 6.80 -16.26
C LYS A 45 -20.60 5.88 -15.67
N ASP A 46 -20.69 4.64 -16.19
CA ASP A 46 -21.74 3.70 -15.81
C ASP A 46 -21.35 2.86 -14.58
N PHE A 47 -20.95 3.56 -13.54
CA PHE A 47 -20.62 3.01 -12.21
C PHE A 47 -20.93 4.06 -11.15
N LYS A 48 -21.03 3.64 -9.89
CA LYS A 48 -21.12 4.55 -8.73
C LYS A 48 -19.74 4.86 -8.17
N ALA A 49 -18.97 3.83 -7.89
CA ALA A 49 -17.59 4.01 -7.48
C ALA A 49 -16.75 2.75 -7.76
N VAL A 50 -15.47 2.94 -8.01
CA VAL A 50 -14.54 1.84 -8.31
C VAL A 50 -13.19 2.06 -7.66
N ASN A 51 -12.59 0.96 -7.20
CA ASN A 51 -11.14 0.95 -6.96
C ASN A 51 -10.40 0.76 -8.27
N VAL A 52 -9.20 1.30 -8.34
CA VAL A 52 -8.32 1.24 -9.50
C VAL A 52 -7.00 0.58 -9.10
N THR A 53 -6.60 -0.46 -9.84
CA THR A 53 -5.30 -1.09 -9.62
C THR A 53 -4.40 -0.99 -10.87
N ILE A 54 -3.27 -1.65 -10.83
CA ILE A 54 -2.27 -1.69 -11.90
C ILE A 54 -2.92 -2.14 -13.22
N PRO A 55 -2.59 -1.48 -14.35
CA PRO A 55 -1.64 -0.36 -14.51
C PRO A 55 -2.28 1.03 -14.40
N TYR A 56 -3.58 1.15 -14.13
CA TYR A 56 -4.42 2.30 -14.40
C TYR A 56 -4.33 3.45 -13.39
N LYS A 57 -3.71 3.27 -12.22
CA LYS A 57 -3.70 4.26 -11.13
C LYS A 57 -3.23 5.67 -11.53
N ARG A 58 -2.37 5.78 -12.54
CA ARG A 58 -1.93 7.06 -13.11
C ARG A 58 -2.70 7.42 -14.38
N GLU A 59 -3.08 6.43 -15.16
CA GLU A 59 -3.74 6.61 -16.46
C GLU A 59 -5.15 7.17 -16.35
N VAL A 60 -5.83 6.95 -15.21
CA VAL A 60 -7.18 7.47 -14.97
C VAL A 60 -7.22 8.97 -14.67
N ILE A 61 -6.11 9.55 -14.18
CA ILE A 61 -6.06 10.95 -13.72
C ILE A 61 -6.59 11.96 -14.76
N PRO A 62 -6.25 11.89 -16.06
CA PRO A 62 -6.75 12.83 -17.06
C PRO A 62 -8.27 12.79 -17.29
N PHE A 63 -8.97 11.76 -16.78
CA PHE A 63 -10.42 11.61 -16.93
C PHE A 63 -11.20 12.09 -15.70
N LEU A 64 -10.51 12.53 -14.65
CA LEU A 64 -11.13 12.93 -13.38
C LEU A 64 -11.38 14.43 -13.35
N ASP A 65 -12.53 14.82 -12.82
CA ASP A 65 -12.91 16.21 -12.62
C ASP A 65 -12.25 16.82 -11.38
N GLU A 66 -11.93 15.97 -10.39
CA GLU A 66 -11.30 16.37 -9.13
C GLU A 66 -10.43 15.24 -8.56
N ILE A 67 -9.34 15.59 -7.89
CA ILE A 67 -8.46 14.65 -7.17
C ILE A 67 -8.15 15.20 -5.78
N SER A 68 -8.13 14.32 -4.77
CA SER A 68 -7.77 14.68 -3.40
C SER A 68 -6.32 15.19 -3.28
N LYS A 69 -5.99 15.85 -2.16
CA LYS A 69 -4.65 16.36 -1.90
C LYS A 69 -3.62 15.21 -1.84
N GLU A 70 -3.99 14.09 -1.20
CA GLU A 70 -3.18 12.89 -1.05
C GLU A 70 -2.90 12.25 -2.41
N ALA A 71 -3.95 12.04 -3.22
CA ALA A 71 -3.81 11.51 -4.58
C ALA A 71 -2.93 12.40 -5.46
N LYS A 72 -3.03 13.73 -5.28
CA LYS A 72 -2.20 14.71 -5.98
C LYS A 72 -0.73 14.61 -5.56
N ALA A 73 -0.46 14.53 -4.25
CA ALA A 73 0.89 14.40 -3.72
C ALA A 73 1.57 13.11 -4.16
N ILE A 74 0.80 12.01 -4.28
CA ILE A 74 1.31 10.71 -4.74
C ILE A 74 1.39 10.63 -6.27
N GLY A 75 0.60 11.45 -6.99
CA GLY A 75 0.45 11.36 -8.45
C GLY A 75 -0.22 10.05 -8.89
N SER A 76 -1.13 9.50 -8.08
CA SER A 76 -1.77 8.20 -8.30
C SER A 76 -3.14 8.15 -7.63
N VAL A 77 -4.12 7.56 -8.31
CA VAL A 77 -5.50 7.38 -7.84
C VAL A 77 -5.80 5.88 -7.79
N ASN A 78 -6.29 5.40 -6.65
CA ASN A 78 -6.74 4.01 -6.50
C ASN A 78 -8.25 3.91 -6.20
N CYS A 79 -8.96 5.04 -6.21
CA CYS A 79 -10.36 5.11 -5.84
C CYS A 79 -11.05 6.22 -6.64
N ILE A 80 -12.14 5.91 -7.34
CA ILE A 80 -12.92 6.88 -8.12
C ILE A 80 -14.38 6.78 -7.70
N ARG A 81 -15.01 7.91 -7.37
CA ARG A 81 -16.45 8.02 -7.14
C ARG A 81 -17.07 8.86 -8.25
N ASN A 82 -18.21 8.40 -8.75
CA ASN A 82 -19.07 9.13 -9.68
C ASN A 82 -20.18 9.83 -8.90
N ASP A 83 -20.07 11.12 -8.78
CA ASP A 83 -21.03 11.97 -8.10
C ASP A 83 -21.87 12.75 -9.15
N GLY A 84 -22.96 12.13 -9.57
CA GLY A 84 -23.85 12.70 -10.56
C GLY A 84 -23.21 13.02 -11.93
N GLY A 85 -22.25 12.23 -12.36
CA GLY A 85 -21.49 12.43 -13.61
C GLY A 85 -20.16 13.16 -13.41
N ARG A 86 -19.83 13.61 -12.20
CA ARG A 86 -18.54 14.18 -11.83
C ARG A 86 -17.66 13.08 -11.23
N LEU A 87 -16.50 12.83 -11.82
CA LEU A 87 -15.56 11.83 -11.36
C LEU A 87 -14.56 12.43 -10.37
N ILE A 88 -14.61 11.93 -9.13
CA ILE A 88 -13.73 12.37 -8.04
C ILE A 88 -12.77 11.24 -7.70
N GLY A 89 -11.45 11.54 -7.74
CA GLY A 89 -10.39 10.59 -7.46
C GLY A 89 -9.77 10.77 -6.08
N HIS A 90 -9.44 9.64 -5.43
CA HIS A 90 -8.76 9.60 -4.14
C HIS A 90 -7.70 8.49 -4.12
N ASN A 91 -6.83 8.49 -3.10
CA ASN A 91 -5.85 7.42 -2.91
C ASN A 91 -5.90 6.89 -1.47
N THR A 92 -6.63 5.79 -1.29
CA THR A 92 -6.79 5.14 0.01
C THR A 92 -5.60 4.25 0.41
N ASP A 93 -4.61 4.03 -0.47
CA ASP A 93 -3.34 3.39 -0.07
C ASP A 93 -2.60 4.28 0.94
N PHE A 94 -2.74 5.61 0.82
CA PHE A 94 -2.25 6.57 1.81
C PHE A 94 -2.87 6.34 3.18
N ASP A 95 -4.20 6.28 3.24
CA ASP A 95 -4.95 6.04 4.47
C ASP A 95 -4.59 4.68 5.07
N GLY A 96 -4.48 3.66 4.22
CA GLY A 96 -4.13 2.30 4.63
C GLY A 96 -2.73 2.21 5.26
N LEU A 97 -1.73 2.85 4.66
CA LEU A 97 -0.36 2.83 5.20
C LEU A 97 -0.26 3.69 6.47
N SER A 98 -0.97 4.82 6.54
CA SER A 98 -1.05 5.63 7.76
C SER A 98 -1.68 4.81 8.90
N ALA A 99 -2.80 4.15 8.64
CA ALA A 99 -3.46 3.27 9.60
C ALA A 99 -2.56 2.10 10.05
N LEU A 100 -1.75 1.54 9.14
CA LEU A 100 -0.78 0.49 9.49
C LEU A 100 0.29 1.02 10.46
N ALA A 101 0.81 2.23 10.23
CA ALA A 101 1.80 2.86 11.11
C ALA A 101 1.22 3.09 12.52
N ASP A 102 0.00 3.64 12.58
CA ASP A 102 -0.72 3.87 13.83
C ASP A 102 -1.00 2.55 14.59
N TYR A 103 -1.48 1.53 13.87
CA TYR A 103 -1.73 0.20 14.44
C TYR A 103 -0.47 -0.47 14.99
N ALA A 104 0.66 -0.25 14.32
CA ALA A 104 1.97 -0.76 14.77
C ALA A 104 2.59 0.08 15.89
N GLY A 105 2.03 1.25 16.21
CA GLY A 105 2.59 2.20 17.17
C GLY A 105 3.94 2.77 16.70
N ILE A 106 4.12 2.96 15.38
CA ILE A 106 5.33 3.49 14.76
C ILE A 106 5.10 4.94 14.40
N ASP A 107 5.68 5.86 15.17
CA ASP A 107 5.69 7.29 14.88
C ASP A 107 6.89 7.61 13.96
N MET A 108 6.68 8.42 12.94
CA MET A 108 7.70 8.86 11.98
C MET A 108 8.12 10.32 12.20
N ARG A 109 7.47 11.04 13.11
CA ARG A 109 7.74 12.46 13.37
C ARG A 109 9.19 12.67 13.82
N GLU A 110 9.86 13.62 13.15
CA GLU A 110 11.26 13.98 13.40
C GLU A 110 12.26 12.82 13.19
N LYS A 111 11.83 11.70 12.58
CA LYS A 111 12.67 10.53 12.34
C LYS A 111 13.20 10.47 10.92
N LYS A 112 14.34 9.78 10.78
CA LYS A 112 14.89 9.38 9.49
C LYS A 112 14.22 8.09 9.01
N VAL A 113 13.60 8.14 7.83
CA VAL A 113 12.84 7.05 7.23
C VAL A 113 13.53 6.53 5.98
N LEU A 114 13.70 5.22 5.88
CA LEU A 114 14.13 4.53 4.65
C LEU A 114 12.95 3.81 4.01
N ILE A 115 12.70 4.10 2.74
CA ILE A 115 11.70 3.43 1.92
C ILE A 115 12.41 2.50 0.95
N LEU A 116 12.26 1.20 1.13
CA LEU A 116 12.87 0.20 0.24
C LEU A 116 12.00 0.06 -1.01
N GLY A 117 12.56 0.43 -2.16
CA GLY A 117 11.88 0.42 -3.46
C GLY A 117 11.63 1.81 -4.03
N THR A 118 11.33 1.84 -5.35
CA THR A 118 11.07 3.06 -6.14
C THR A 118 9.82 2.92 -7.03
N GLY A 119 8.94 1.98 -6.72
CA GLY A 119 7.66 1.76 -7.41
C GLY A 119 6.53 2.64 -6.87
N GLY A 120 5.31 2.51 -7.41
CA GLY A 120 4.16 3.33 -7.03
C GLY A 120 3.85 3.34 -5.53
N THR A 121 3.98 2.20 -4.84
CA THR A 121 3.77 2.14 -3.38
C THR A 121 4.85 2.91 -2.61
N SER A 122 6.05 3.08 -3.18
CA SER A 122 7.08 3.92 -2.56
C SER A 122 6.73 5.41 -2.57
N ASP A 123 5.94 5.85 -3.56
CA ASP A 123 5.44 7.23 -3.62
C ASP A 123 4.37 7.46 -2.53
N THR A 124 3.53 6.45 -2.30
CA THR A 124 2.59 6.44 -1.15
C THR A 124 3.35 6.52 0.18
N ALA A 125 4.37 5.67 0.36
CA ALA A 125 5.17 5.66 1.59
C ALA A 125 5.91 7.00 1.82
N LEU A 126 6.39 7.64 0.75
CA LEU A 126 6.99 8.96 0.81
C LEU A 126 5.99 10.02 1.28
N ALA A 127 4.78 10.02 0.69
CA ALA A 127 3.74 10.96 1.08
C ALA A 127 3.33 10.78 2.55
N VAL A 128 3.16 9.53 3.01
CA VAL A 128 2.83 9.22 4.41
C VAL A 128 3.95 9.69 5.34
N ALA A 129 5.22 9.35 5.06
CA ALA A 129 6.34 9.74 5.91
C ALA A 129 6.48 11.27 6.00
N LYS A 130 6.35 12.00 4.88
CA LYS A 130 6.38 13.46 4.86
C LYS A 130 5.23 14.08 5.66
N MET A 131 3.99 13.60 5.47
CA MET A 131 2.85 14.12 6.20
C MET A 131 2.88 13.78 7.68
N ALA A 132 3.51 12.66 8.06
CA ALA A 132 3.80 12.31 9.45
C ALA A 132 4.93 13.17 10.08
N GLY A 133 5.58 14.05 9.32
CA GLY A 133 6.62 14.95 9.81
C GLY A 133 7.99 14.29 9.94
N ALA A 134 8.32 13.30 9.10
CA ALA A 134 9.66 12.73 9.05
C ALA A 134 10.72 13.81 8.73
N SER A 135 11.84 13.79 9.45
CA SER A 135 12.92 14.80 9.26
C SER A 135 13.72 14.57 7.99
N GLU A 136 13.95 13.30 7.65
CA GLU A 136 14.66 12.89 6.45
C GLU A 136 14.00 11.62 5.88
N VAL A 137 13.84 11.58 4.56
CA VAL A 137 13.31 10.39 3.86
C VAL A 137 14.23 10.05 2.70
N TYR A 138 14.61 8.79 2.59
CA TYR A 138 15.40 8.25 1.47
C TYR A 138 14.65 7.08 0.84
N LYS A 139 14.65 7.02 -0.50
CA LYS A 139 14.27 5.81 -1.23
C LYS A 139 15.51 4.97 -1.51
N VAL A 140 15.39 3.66 -1.34
CA VAL A 140 16.49 2.71 -1.55
C VAL A 140 16.23 1.88 -2.79
N SER A 141 17.18 1.86 -3.72
CA SER A 141 17.09 1.14 -4.99
C SER A 141 18.29 0.22 -5.19
N ARG A 142 18.11 -0.84 -5.99
CA ARG A 142 19.19 -1.73 -6.42
C ARG A 142 20.18 -1.06 -7.40
N ARG A 143 19.73 0.00 -8.07
CA ARG A 143 20.55 0.77 -9.02
C ARG A 143 20.60 2.21 -8.57
N ALA A 144 21.78 2.82 -8.69
CA ALA A 144 21.91 4.26 -8.52
C ALA A 144 20.99 4.96 -9.54
N PRO A 145 20.37 6.09 -9.18
CA PRO A 145 19.68 6.92 -10.15
C PRO A 145 20.72 7.35 -11.21
N GLY A 146 20.32 7.35 -12.48
CA GLY A 146 21.15 7.93 -13.55
C GLY A 146 21.48 9.38 -13.18
N SER A 147 22.72 9.81 -13.47
CA SER A 147 23.23 11.14 -13.14
C SER A 147 22.41 12.31 -13.70
N ASP A 148 21.50 12.04 -14.63
CA ASP A 148 20.79 13.05 -15.41
C ASP A 148 19.37 13.38 -14.88
N ARG A 149 18.90 12.71 -13.82
CA ARG A 149 17.61 13.04 -13.21
C ARG A 149 17.82 14.02 -12.06
N ALA A 150 17.65 15.30 -12.36
CA ALA A 150 17.49 16.30 -11.31
C ALA A 150 16.28 15.92 -10.45
N LEU A 151 16.47 15.81 -9.14
CA LEU A 151 15.35 15.59 -8.21
C LEU A 151 14.44 16.80 -8.26
N GLU A 152 13.16 16.60 -8.53
CA GLU A 152 12.16 17.64 -8.30
C GLU A 152 12.13 17.98 -6.81
N ARG A 153 11.79 19.22 -6.44
CA ARG A 153 11.87 19.72 -5.04
C ARG A 153 11.15 18.85 -4.00
N ASP A 154 10.22 18.02 -4.44
CA ASP A 154 9.42 17.14 -3.58
C ASP A 154 9.80 15.65 -3.66
N GLU A 155 10.84 15.29 -4.40
CA GLU A 155 11.32 13.91 -4.47
C GLU A 155 12.31 13.62 -3.33
N ALA A 156 12.20 12.42 -2.72
CA ALA A 156 13.20 11.94 -1.79
C ALA A 156 14.46 11.49 -2.54
N PRO A 157 15.68 11.75 -2.00
CA PRO A 157 16.90 11.21 -2.56
C PRO A 157 16.83 9.69 -2.72
N VAL A 158 17.26 9.19 -3.88
CA VAL A 158 17.39 7.76 -4.13
C VAL A 158 18.84 7.36 -3.89
N VAL A 159 19.04 6.36 -3.02
CA VAL A 159 20.35 5.80 -2.69
C VAL A 159 20.38 4.31 -3.00
N THR A 160 21.57 3.76 -3.21
CA THR A 160 21.73 2.30 -3.32
C THR A 160 21.65 1.65 -1.94
N TYR A 161 21.43 0.32 -1.90
CA TYR A 161 21.48 -0.44 -0.64
C TYR A 161 22.81 -0.30 0.09
N GLU A 162 23.93 -0.23 -0.65
CA GLU A 162 25.26 -0.01 -0.09
C GLU A 162 25.38 1.39 0.54
N GLU A 163 24.91 2.42 -0.18
CA GLU A 163 24.91 3.79 0.35
C GLU A 163 23.98 3.92 1.55
N ALA A 164 22.81 3.28 1.57
CA ALA A 164 21.91 3.30 2.71
C ALA A 164 22.60 2.72 3.96
N ARG A 165 23.26 1.57 3.84
CA ARG A 165 24.04 0.97 4.94
C ARG A 165 25.19 1.86 5.43
N ARG A 166 25.81 2.65 4.56
CA ARG A 166 26.92 3.53 4.92
C ARG A 166 26.48 4.86 5.49
N ARG A 167 25.47 5.51 4.86
CA ARG A 167 25.09 6.91 5.12
C ARG A 167 23.87 7.07 6.02
N CYS A 168 23.04 6.03 6.14
CA CYS A 168 21.77 6.08 6.86
C CYS A 168 21.72 5.06 8.01
N LYS A 169 22.86 4.76 8.65
CA LYS A 169 22.95 3.83 9.82
C LYS A 169 22.11 4.27 11.01
N ASP A 170 21.77 5.53 11.05
CA ASP A 170 20.95 6.20 12.04
C ASP A 170 19.46 6.23 11.67
N ALA A 171 19.06 5.54 10.61
CA ALA A 171 17.64 5.42 10.26
C ALA A 171 16.84 4.75 11.40
N GLU A 172 15.68 5.33 11.66
CA GLU A 172 14.82 4.96 12.79
C GLU A 172 13.57 4.19 12.32
N VAL A 173 13.15 4.39 11.06
CA VAL A 173 12.03 3.66 10.48
C VAL A 173 12.41 3.13 9.10
N ILE A 174 12.05 1.87 8.83
CA ILE A 174 12.18 1.26 7.51
C ILE A 174 10.78 0.85 7.01
N ILE A 175 10.45 1.22 5.77
CA ILE A 175 9.21 0.82 5.09
C ILE A 175 9.58 0.00 3.86
N ASN A 176 9.29 -1.29 3.87
CA ASN A 176 9.49 -2.14 2.70
C ASN A 176 8.29 -2.00 1.74
N THR A 177 8.54 -1.46 0.55
CA THR A 177 7.57 -1.37 -0.55
C THR A 177 7.96 -2.25 -1.74
N THR A 178 8.94 -3.13 -1.55
CA THR A 178 9.38 -4.10 -2.57
C THR A 178 8.63 -5.42 -2.42
N PRO A 179 8.62 -6.29 -3.44
CA PRO A 179 8.08 -7.64 -3.32
C PRO A 179 9.02 -8.62 -2.58
N CYS A 180 10.14 -8.17 -2.00
CA CYS A 180 11.02 -9.06 -1.23
C CYS A 180 10.29 -9.64 -0.02
N GLY A 181 10.36 -10.95 0.14
CA GLY A 181 9.68 -11.69 1.20
C GLY A 181 8.23 -12.07 0.88
N MET A 182 7.69 -11.65 -0.28
CA MET A 182 6.37 -12.04 -0.76
C MET A 182 6.39 -13.46 -1.34
N TYR A 183 5.32 -14.21 -1.13
CA TYR A 183 5.10 -15.52 -1.77
C TYR A 183 5.23 -15.41 -3.30
N PRO A 184 5.88 -16.37 -4.00
CA PRO A 184 6.48 -17.59 -3.45
C PRO A 184 7.90 -17.43 -2.86
N ASN A 185 8.55 -16.26 -3.00
CA ASN A 185 9.94 -16.05 -2.58
C ASN A 185 10.05 -15.57 -1.12
N ILE A 186 9.40 -16.28 -0.20
CA ILE A 186 9.24 -15.87 1.21
C ILE A 186 10.55 -15.76 2.00
N PHE A 187 11.62 -16.41 1.55
CA PHE A 187 12.94 -16.36 2.21
C PHE A 187 13.82 -15.21 1.75
N SER A 188 13.37 -14.38 0.79
CA SER A 188 14.14 -13.23 0.36
C SER A 188 14.11 -12.12 1.42
N LYS A 189 15.28 -11.48 1.64
CA LYS A 189 15.43 -10.33 2.53
C LYS A 189 15.57 -9.06 1.71
N ALA A 190 14.85 -8.02 2.08
CA ALA A 190 15.00 -6.72 1.45
C ALA A 190 16.28 -6.00 1.89
N ILE A 191 16.60 -6.07 3.19
CA ILE A 191 17.79 -5.46 3.79
C ILE A 191 18.14 -6.17 5.11
N ASP A 192 19.40 -6.08 5.56
CA ASP A 192 19.80 -6.54 6.88
C ASP A 192 19.59 -5.42 7.92
N LEU A 193 18.76 -5.69 8.94
CA LEU A 193 18.36 -4.70 9.94
C LEU A 193 19.46 -4.37 10.94
N GLU A 194 20.43 -5.25 11.12
CA GLU A 194 21.58 -5.10 12.03
C GLU A 194 22.47 -3.90 11.72
N ASP A 195 22.40 -3.42 10.48
CA ASP A 195 23.16 -2.26 10.03
C ASP A 195 22.60 -0.94 10.60
N PHE A 196 21.36 -0.94 11.14
CA PHE A 196 20.64 0.24 11.59
C PHE A 196 20.51 0.25 13.12
N LYS A 197 21.36 1.05 13.78
CA LYS A 197 21.50 1.01 15.25
C LYS A 197 20.41 1.78 16.02
N ARG A 198 19.64 2.63 15.34
CA ARG A 198 18.59 3.46 15.94
C ARG A 198 17.19 3.01 15.52
N LEU A 199 17.09 1.84 14.92
CA LEU A 199 15.82 1.34 14.37
C LEU A 199 14.76 1.16 15.47
N ASP A 200 13.64 1.85 15.32
CA ASP A 200 12.49 1.85 16.22
C ASP A 200 11.27 1.14 15.58
N GLY A 201 11.18 1.17 14.23
CA GLY A 201 10.05 0.60 13.54
C GLY A 201 10.34 0.06 12.14
N VAL A 202 9.65 -1.03 11.78
CA VAL A 202 9.68 -1.63 10.44
C VAL A 202 8.25 -1.91 9.97
N LEU A 203 7.86 -1.29 8.85
CA LEU A 203 6.63 -1.58 8.14
C LEU A 203 6.95 -2.36 6.86
N ASP A 204 6.11 -3.33 6.55
CA ASP A 204 6.22 -4.09 5.31
C ASP A 204 4.86 -4.11 4.61
N VAL A 205 4.79 -3.63 3.36
CA VAL A 205 3.52 -3.65 2.61
C VAL A 205 3.15 -5.07 2.13
N VAL A 206 4.08 -6.01 2.21
CA VAL A 206 3.81 -7.42 1.92
C VAL A 206 2.87 -7.97 2.99
N TYR A 207 1.76 -8.58 2.55
CA TYR A 207 0.75 -9.20 3.41
C TYR A 207 0.71 -10.74 3.30
N ASN A 208 1.34 -11.28 2.28
CA ASN A 208 1.47 -12.73 2.08
C ASN A 208 2.96 -13.10 1.89
N PRO A 209 3.60 -13.75 2.88
CA PRO A 209 3.05 -14.25 4.14
C PRO A 209 2.68 -13.15 5.14
N LEU A 210 1.90 -13.49 6.18
CA LEU A 210 1.49 -12.57 7.25
C LEU A 210 2.68 -11.98 8.03
N SER A 211 3.80 -12.69 8.06
CA SER A 211 5.06 -12.23 8.66
C SER A 211 6.21 -12.59 7.72
N THR A 212 6.77 -11.59 7.06
CA THR A 212 7.98 -11.75 6.24
C THR A 212 9.22 -11.96 7.12
N MET A 213 10.31 -12.45 6.53
CA MET A 213 11.61 -12.55 7.23
C MET A 213 12.07 -11.20 7.79
N LEU A 214 11.75 -10.09 7.10
CA LEU A 214 12.04 -8.74 7.56
C LEU A 214 11.31 -8.42 8.87
N ILE A 215 10.00 -8.68 8.93
CA ILE A 215 9.18 -8.44 10.13
C ILE A 215 9.55 -9.39 11.26
N ALA A 216 9.79 -10.67 10.97
CA ALA A 216 10.24 -11.63 11.97
C ALA A 216 11.58 -11.20 12.59
N ARG A 217 12.52 -10.69 11.76
CA ARG A 217 13.80 -10.18 12.23
C ARG A 217 13.66 -8.93 13.07
N ALA A 218 12.87 -7.95 12.65
CA ALA A 218 12.60 -6.75 13.45
C ALA A 218 12.13 -7.12 14.88
N ARG A 219 11.12 -8.01 14.97
CA ARG A 219 10.59 -8.46 16.25
C ARG A 219 11.62 -9.19 17.12
N SER A 220 12.46 -10.03 16.52
CA SER A 220 13.54 -10.72 17.25
C SER A 220 14.61 -9.77 17.81
N MET A 221 14.73 -8.57 17.24
CA MET A 221 15.59 -7.49 17.71
C MET A 221 14.91 -6.57 18.73
N GLY A 222 13.65 -6.83 19.09
CA GLY A 222 12.87 -5.96 19.97
C GLY A 222 12.35 -4.69 19.28
N VAL A 223 12.46 -4.61 17.95
CA VAL A 223 11.98 -3.50 17.13
C VAL A 223 10.51 -3.73 16.74
N LYS A 224 9.68 -2.70 16.80
CA LYS A 224 8.30 -2.77 16.34
C LYS A 224 8.26 -3.19 14.87
N GLY A 225 7.48 -4.20 14.53
CA GLY A 225 7.39 -4.70 13.16
C GLY A 225 5.98 -5.15 12.80
N LYS A 226 5.44 -4.70 11.65
CA LYS A 226 4.10 -5.10 11.19
C LYS A 226 4.08 -5.28 9.67
N GLY A 227 3.45 -6.39 9.24
CA GLY A 227 3.18 -6.71 7.82
C GLY A 227 1.91 -6.06 7.30
N GLY A 228 1.74 -6.07 5.97
CA GLY A 228 0.81 -5.24 5.21
C GLY A 228 -0.66 -5.59 5.27
N LEU A 229 -1.07 -6.68 5.95
CA LEU A 229 -2.48 -7.08 5.95
C LEU A 229 -3.40 -5.98 6.53
N TYR A 230 -2.95 -5.29 7.59
CA TYR A 230 -3.74 -4.20 8.16
C TYR A 230 -3.90 -3.04 7.17
N MET A 231 -2.85 -2.69 6.43
CA MET A 231 -2.93 -1.71 5.34
C MET A 231 -3.94 -2.12 4.27
N LEU A 232 -3.92 -3.41 3.87
CA LEU A 232 -4.82 -3.94 2.85
C LEU A 232 -6.28 -3.83 3.28
N VAL A 233 -6.60 -4.10 4.54
CA VAL A 233 -7.96 -3.97 5.08
C VAL A 233 -8.34 -2.49 5.23
N ALA A 234 -7.48 -1.71 5.85
CA ALA A 234 -7.77 -0.30 6.13
C ALA A 234 -8.03 0.50 4.84
N GLN A 235 -7.22 0.31 3.78
CA GLN A 235 -7.46 0.99 2.50
C GLN A 235 -8.82 0.61 1.87
N ALA A 236 -9.30 -0.62 2.06
CA ALA A 236 -10.59 -1.04 1.53
C ALA A 236 -11.76 -0.46 2.33
N VAL A 237 -11.64 -0.38 3.66
CA VAL A 237 -12.63 0.31 4.49
C VAL A 237 -12.68 1.79 4.15
N LYS A 238 -11.53 2.46 3.99
CA LYS A 238 -11.45 3.86 3.56
C LYS A 238 -12.00 4.08 2.14
N ALA A 239 -11.83 3.10 1.24
CA ALA A 239 -12.48 3.15 -0.06
C ALA A 239 -14.03 3.07 0.07
N ALA A 240 -14.55 2.21 0.95
CA ALA A 240 -15.98 2.14 1.22
C ALA A 240 -16.53 3.44 1.84
N GLU A 241 -15.81 4.07 2.76
CA GLU A 241 -16.15 5.40 3.28
C GLU A 241 -16.26 6.43 2.15
N PHE A 242 -15.25 6.46 1.28
CA PHE A 242 -15.24 7.36 0.13
C PHE A 242 -16.39 7.07 -0.85
N PHE A 243 -16.68 5.79 -1.14
CA PHE A 243 -17.78 5.37 -2.02
C PHE A 243 -19.15 5.80 -1.51
N LEU A 244 -19.37 5.66 -0.21
CA LEU A 244 -20.67 5.83 0.43
C LEU A 244 -20.85 7.21 1.08
N SER A 245 -19.79 8.04 1.07
CA SER A 245 -19.77 9.33 1.79
C SER A 245 -20.17 9.17 3.28
N CYS A 246 -19.60 8.15 3.93
CA CYS A 246 -19.81 7.85 5.34
C CYS A 246 -18.45 7.66 6.04
N GLU A 247 -18.47 7.52 7.35
CA GLU A 247 -17.30 7.22 8.16
C GLU A 247 -17.50 5.90 8.90
N TYR A 248 -16.46 5.06 8.92
CA TYR A 248 -16.34 3.89 9.76
C TYR A 248 -15.26 4.15 10.80
N GLY A 249 -15.54 3.83 12.05
CA GLY A 249 -14.56 3.94 13.13
C GLY A 249 -13.40 2.95 12.95
N LYS A 250 -12.33 3.17 13.75
CA LYS A 250 -11.19 2.23 13.80
C LYS A 250 -11.65 0.81 14.17
N GLU A 251 -12.68 0.70 15.00
CA GLU A 251 -13.28 -0.57 15.45
C GLU A 251 -13.76 -1.42 14.28
N GLU A 252 -14.28 -0.82 13.21
CA GLU A 252 -14.71 -1.54 12.02
C GLU A 252 -13.52 -2.08 11.22
N ILE A 253 -12.44 -1.29 11.11
CA ILE A 253 -11.19 -1.75 10.49
C ILE A 253 -10.64 -2.95 11.28
N ASP A 254 -10.58 -2.83 12.62
CA ASP A 254 -10.07 -3.87 13.51
C ASP A 254 -10.92 -5.15 13.41
N ARG A 255 -12.26 -5.03 13.40
CA ARG A 255 -13.19 -6.15 13.24
C ARG A 255 -12.97 -6.92 11.94
N ILE A 256 -12.87 -6.19 10.82
CA ILE A 256 -12.65 -6.79 9.50
C ILE A 256 -11.26 -7.40 9.43
N TYR A 257 -10.25 -6.70 9.95
CA TYR A 257 -8.88 -7.21 10.00
C TYR A 257 -8.79 -8.55 10.74
N GLU A 258 -9.40 -8.67 11.92
CA GLU A 258 -9.39 -9.91 12.70
C GLU A 258 -10.04 -11.08 11.95
N LYS A 259 -11.12 -10.82 11.22
CA LYS A 259 -11.79 -11.84 10.42
C LYS A 259 -10.94 -12.29 9.24
N ILE A 260 -10.41 -11.33 8.47
CA ILE A 260 -9.54 -11.61 7.32
C ILE A 260 -8.25 -12.29 7.79
N TYR A 261 -7.66 -11.86 8.90
CA TYR A 261 -6.46 -12.50 9.49
C TYR A 261 -6.69 -13.98 9.79
N LYS A 262 -7.83 -14.32 10.40
CA LYS A 262 -8.19 -15.73 10.67
C LYS A 262 -8.32 -16.53 9.37
N ASN A 263 -8.99 -15.99 8.35
CA ASN A 263 -9.12 -16.66 7.06
C ASN A 263 -7.75 -16.92 6.41
N PHE A 264 -6.86 -15.93 6.40
CA PHE A 264 -5.48 -16.07 5.93
C PHE A 264 -4.71 -17.15 6.71
N TYR A 265 -4.84 -17.14 8.05
CA TYR A 265 -4.17 -18.13 8.88
C TYR A 265 -4.62 -19.55 8.55
N TYR A 266 -5.93 -19.78 8.39
CA TYR A 266 -6.48 -21.09 8.04
C TYR A 266 -6.08 -21.56 6.64
N ILE A 267 -6.10 -20.71 5.65
CA ILE A 267 -5.71 -21.03 4.27
C ILE A 267 -4.24 -21.46 4.24
N PHE A 268 -3.35 -20.71 4.87
CA PHE A 268 -1.92 -21.02 4.85
C PHE A 268 -1.52 -22.16 5.77
N PHE A 269 -2.23 -22.39 6.87
CA PHE A 269 -1.97 -23.54 7.74
C PHE A 269 -2.37 -24.85 7.07
N ASN A 270 -3.49 -24.89 6.36
CA ASN A 270 -3.96 -26.07 5.63
C ASN A 270 -3.11 -26.36 4.37
N ILE A 271 -2.67 -25.35 3.64
CA ILE A 271 -1.78 -25.55 2.48
C ILE A 271 -0.40 -26.11 2.91
N ASN A 272 0.13 -25.71 4.09
CA ASN A 272 1.39 -26.24 4.58
C ASN A 272 1.30 -27.69 5.13
N ILE A 273 0.11 -28.18 5.48
CA ILE A 273 -0.06 -29.57 5.90
C ILE A 273 0.01 -30.52 4.69
N ASP A 274 -0.49 -30.10 3.52
CA ASP A 274 -0.44 -30.91 2.29
C ASP A 274 0.95 -30.99 1.66
N PHE A 275 1.93 -30.18 2.07
CA PHE A 275 3.33 -30.24 1.61
C PHE A 275 4.24 -31.08 2.52
N TYR A 276 3.75 -31.59 3.67
CA TYR A 276 4.52 -32.42 4.61
C TYR A 276 3.94 -33.83 4.78
N ILE A 277 3.02 -34.26 3.91
CA ILE A 277 2.58 -35.64 3.71
C ILE A 277 2.93 -36.00 2.26
#